data_164753b2ec72f9cc7bdf0a43f1b94512
#
_entry.id   164753b2ec72f9cc7bdf0a43f1b94512
#
_cell.length_a   1.000
_cell.length_b   1.000
_cell.length_c   1.000
_cell.angle_alpha   90.00
_cell.angle_beta   90.00
_cell.angle_gamma   90.00
#
_symmetry.space_group_name_H-M   'P 1'
#
loop_
_entity.id
_entity.type
_entity.pdbx_description
1 polymer ?
#
loop_
_entity_poly.entity_id
_entity_poly.type
_entity_poly.pdbx_seq_one_letter_code
_entity_poly.pdbx_strand_id
1 'polypeptide(L)'
;MSAASAPVAVRTAERPGPDRPSEDRVFTLPHAVVVLDGASQPAAAERDGGWIAEILGRDIAHRLRHQGGDLRQLLADAISAVAERHQLIPGEAPSTTVSIVRWDDQAVDVLVLGDSPVIGLTREGRIRRVEDDRLKQVARQHRERIAERGGFGFGDGNQWRQLVDEERAHRNQSGGYWIAEATPAAAHQAVRTQWRRDELEAVVVMTDGVSAGVQHYHQPPDWRAAMKLARTDPRSLVDVVHDTEAGDPDGRRWPRSKRHDDKALAVIEFSRNHGRPHEVAE
;
A
#
# COMPACT_ATOMS: atom_id res chain seq x y z
N MET A 1 2.58 29.18 24.23
CA MET A 1 3.61 29.01 23.19
C MET A 1 3.59 27.55 22.78
N SER A 2 3.14 27.22 21.56
CA SER A 2 3.09 25.83 21.06
C SER A 2 4.54 25.35 20.92
N ALA A 3 4.89 24.23 21.57
CA ALA A 3 6.18 23.60 21.37
C ALA A 3 6.27 23.23 19.87
N ALA A 4 7.38 23.58 19.22
CA ALA A 4 7.59 23.20 17.83
C ALA A 4 7.56 21.67 17.73
N SER A 5 6.67 21.15 16.86
CA SER A 5 6.58 19.73 16.57
C SER A 5 7.93 19.18 16.09
N ALA A 6 8.32 18.00 16.57
CA ALA A 6 9.52 17.36 16.06
C ALA A 6 9.39 17.10 14.56
N PRO A 7 10.45 17.40 13.77
CA PRO A 7 10.38 17.28 12.32
C PRO A 7 10.12 15.83 11.89
N VAL A 8 9.33 15.70 10.84
CA VAL A 8 9.06 14.43 10.16
C VAL A 8 9.64 14.53 8.77
N ALA A 9 10.46 13.53 8.39
CA ALA A 9 10.99 13.43 7.03
C ALA A 9 10.23 12.37 6.26
N VAL A 10 9.87 12.68 5.01
CA VAL A 10 9.23 11.72 4.10
C VAL A 10 10.09 11.58 2.85
N ARG A 11 10.39 10.34 2.46
CA ARG A 11 11.11 10.00 1.24
C ARG A 11 10.36 8.90 0.51
N THR A 12 10.35 8.94 -0.82
CA THR A 12 9.62 7.98 -1.66
C THR A 12 10.55 7.33 -2.67
N ALA A 13 10.17 6.14 -3.13
CA ALA A 13 10.75 5.51 -4.31
C ALA A 13 9.64 4.80 -5.08
N GLU A 14 9.74 4.87 -6.40
CA GLU A 14 8.83 4.25 -7.35
C GLU A 14 9.63 3.62 -8.48
N ARG A 15 9.16 2.46 -8.97
CA ARG A 15 9.71 1.80 -10.15
C ARG A 15 8.58 1.09 -10.89
N PRO A 16 8.21 1.56 -12.10
CA PRO A 16 7.18 0.92 -12.89
C PRO A 16 7.64 -0.45 -13.40
N GLY A 17 6.70 -1.33 -13.67
CA GLY A 17 6.91 -2.50 -14.50
C GLY A 17 7.31 -2.12 -15.94
N PRO A 18 7.82 -3.07 -16.76
CA PRO A 18 8.47 -2.73 -18.03
C PRO A 18 7.52 -2.31 -19.16
N ASP A 19 6.25 -2.73 -19.12
CA ASP A 19 5.39 -2.73 -20.31
C ASP A 19 4.35 -1.60 -20.39
N ARG A 20 4.15 -0.85 -19.31
CA ARG A 20 3.16 0.22 -19.23
C ARG A 20 3.47 1.22 -18.09
N PRO A 21 2.83 2.41 -18.10
CA PRO A 21 2.92 3.32 -16.97
C PRO A 21 2.48 2.64 -15.66
N SER A 22 3.13 2.97 -14.55
CA SER A 22 2.78 2.44 -13.24
C SER A 22 1.33 2.72 -12.89
N GLU A 23 0.64 1.73 -12.33
CA GLU A 23 -0.69 1.88 -11.74
C GLU A 23 -0.60 2.28 -10.25
N ASP A 24 0.60 2.25 -9.65
CA ASP A 24 0.86 2.71 -8.29
C ASP A 24 0.88 4.23 -8.20
N ARG A 25 0.43 4.77 -7.06
CA ARG A 25 0.49 6.21 -6.75
C ARG A 25 0.91 6.46 -5.32
N VAL A 26 1.75 7.48 -5.13
CA VAL A 26 2.15 7.99 -3.82
C VAL A 26 1.83 9.46 -3.70
N PHE A 27 1.04 9.82 -2.69
CA PHE A 27 0.75 11.22 -2.35
C PHE A 27 1.37 11.57 -1.01
N THR A 28 2.23 12.58 -1.00
CA THR A 28 2.86 13.10 0.22
C THR A 28 2.23 14.43 0.62
N LEU A 29 1.90 14.55 1.91
CA LEU A 29 1.33 15.75 2.51
C LEU A 29 2.13 16.13 3.76
N PRO A 30 1.96 17.34 4.30
CA PRO A 30 2.69 17.75 5.52
C PRO A 30 2.51 16.81 6.72
N HIS A 31 1.33 16.16 6.83
CA HIS A 31 0.97 15.31 7.97
C HIS A 31 0.35 13.97 7.56
N ALA A 32 0.51 13.56 6.30
CA ALA A 32 0.02 12.28 5.82
C ALA A 32 0.77 11.78 4.59
N VAL A 33 0.72 10.47 4.39
CA VAL A 33 1.10 9.78 3.15
C VAL A 33 -0.05 8.87 2.75
N VAL A 34 -0.34 8.83 1.45
CA VAL A 34 -1.30 7.89 0.85
C VAL A 34 -0.57 7.10 -0.23
N VAL A 35 -0.67 5.79 -0.17
CA VAL A 35 -0.16 4.86 -1.19
C VAL A 35 -1.35 4.08 -1.74
N LEU A 36 -1.43 4.00 -3.06
CA LEU A 36 -2.47 3.29 -3.78
C LEU A 36 -1.80 2.39 -4.82
N ASP A 37 -2.31 1.18 -4.94
CA ASP A 37 -1.93 0.17 -5.92
C ASP A 37 -3.14 -0.11 -6.80
N GLY A 38 -3.04 0.27 -8.06
CA GLY A 38 -4.13 0.11 -9.02
C GLY A 38 -4.25 -1.31 -9.50
N ALA A 39 -5.42 -1.93 -9.27
CA ALA A 39 -5.65 -3.31 -9.69
C ALA A 39 -5.63 -3.45 -11.22
N SER A 40 -4.66 -4.21 -11.73
CA SER A 40 -4.47 -4.43 -13.15
C SER A 40 -5.64 -5.18 -13.80
N GLN A 41 -5.99 -4.80 -15.02
CA GLN A 41 -7.05 -5.42 -15.80
C GLN A 41 -6.50 -6.20 -16.99
N PRO A 42 -7.17 -7.31 -17.42
CA PRO A 42 -6.73 -8.12 -18.55
C PRO A 42 -6.76 -7.42 -19.90
N ALA A 43 -7.57 -6.39 -20.03
CA ALA A 43 -7.68 -5.57 -21.25
C ALA A 43 -7.26 -4.13 -20.95
N ALA A 44 -6.60 -3.51 -21.93
CA ALA A 44 -6.33 -2.09 -21.87
C ALA A 44 -7.66 -1.31 -21.82
N ALA A 45 -7.82 -0.47 -20.81
CA ALA A 45 -8.98 0.38 -20.64
C ALA A 45 -8.52 1.82 -20.40
N GLU A 46 -9.28 2.78 -20.89
CA GLU A 46 -9.01 4.21 -20.64
C GLU A 46 -9.12 4.54 -19.14
N ARG A 47 -10.00 3.81 -18.42
CA ARG A 47 -10.17 3.87 -16.97
C ARG A 47 -9.67 2.57 -16.36
N ASP A 48 -8.38 2.49 -16.10
CA ASP A 48 -7.69 1.36 -15.48
C ASP A 48 -7.43 1.55 -13.98
N GLY A 49 -6.65 0.65 -13.38
CA GLY A 49 -6.24 0.72 -11.99
C GLY A 49 -5.44 1.98 -11.67
N GLY A 50 -4.57 2.41 -12.56
CA GLY A 50 -3.79 3.63 -12.40
C GLY A 50 -4.64 4.91 -12.46
N TRP A 51 -5.68 4.90 -13.31
CA TRP A 51 -6.63 6.01 -13.38
C TRP A 51 -7.41 6.17 -12.06
N ILE A 52 -7.98 5.08 -11.50
CA ILE A 52 -8.72 5.18 -10.23
C ILE A 52 -7.80 5.51 -9.05
N ALA A 53 -6.57 4.98 -9.02
CA ALA A 53 -5.57 5.31 -8.01
C ALA A 53 -5.23 6.81 -8.02
N GLU A 54 -5.12 7.41 -9.21
CA GLU A 54 -4.83 8.83 -9.37
C GLU A 54 -5.99 9.72 -8.88
N ILE A 55 -7.22 9.49 -9.37
CA ILE A 55 -8.34 10.38 -9.05
C ILE A 55 -8.80 10.23 -7.60
N LEU A 56 -8.84 9.00 -7.07
CA LEU A 56 -9.20 8.75 -5.68
C LEU A 56 -8.11 9.28 -4.74
N GLY A 57 -6.83 9.05 -5.08
CA GLY A 57 -5.71 9.55 -4.29
C GLY A 57 -5.70 11.08 -4.19
N ARG A 58 -6.03 11.80 -5.28
CA ARG A 58 -6.20 13.27 -5.25
C ARG A 58 -7.34 13.72 -4.35
N ASP A 59 -8.49 13.04 -4.38
CA ASP A 59 -9.63 13.38 -3.52
C ASP A 59 -9.29 13.11 -2.04
N ILE A 60 -8.68 11.96 -1.72
CA ILE A 60 -8.19 11.64 -0.37
C ILE A 60 -7.18 12.69 0.10
N ALA A 61 -6.20 13.03 -0.73
CA ALA A 61 -5.17 14.03 -0.40
C ALA A 61 -5.77 15.42 -0.16
N HIS A 62 -6.78 15.81 -0.94
CA HIS A 62 -7.52 17.06 -0.71
C HIS A 62 -8.23 17.04 0.66
N ARG A 63 -8.95 15.98 0.97
CA ARG A 63 -9.67 15.84 2.24
C ARG A 63 -8.72 15.84 3.44
N LEU A 64 -7.62 15.12 3.37
CA LEU A 64 -6.61 15.08 4.45
C LEU A 64 -5.99 16.44 4.77
N ARG A 65 -5.97 17.39 3.82
CA ARG A 65 -5.49 18.77 4.07
C ARG A 65 -6.51 19.63 4.83
N HIS A 66 -7.79 19.33 4.67
CA HIS A 66 -8.88 20.23 5.10
C HIS A 66 -9.80 19.62 6.16
N GLN A 67 -9.74 18.31 6.37
CA GLN A 67 -10.63 17.59 7.26
C GLN A 67 -9.85 16.76 8.28
N GLY A 68 -10.25 16.86 9.55
CA GLY A 68 -9.88 15.92 10.60
C GLY A 68 -10.84 14.73 10.64
N GLY A 69 -10.83 13.97 11.75
CA GLY A 69 -11.80 12.92 12.02
C GLY A 69 -11.36 11.52 11.61
N ASP A 70 -12.33 10.64 11.43
CA ASP A 70 -12.10 9.21 11.18
C ASP A 70 -11.65 8.94 9.75
N LEU A 71 -10.56 8.17 9.58
CA LEU A 71 -10.00 7.85 8.25
C LEU A 71 -10.93 6.97 7.41
N ARG A 72 -11.74 6.10 8.03
CA ARG A 72 -12.70 5.27 7.30
C ARG A 72 -13.81 6.12 6.71
N GLN A 73 -14.33 7.08 7.49
CA GLN A 73 -15.35 8.00 6.99
C GLN A 73 -14.79 8.89 5.88
N LEU A 74 -13.58 9.43 6.05
CA LEU A 74 -12.91 10.23 5.03
C LEU A 74 -12.76 9.44 3.72
N LEU A 75 -12.35 8.17 3.79
CA LEU A 75 -12.21 7.31 2.63
C LEU A 75 -13.58 6.97 2.01
N ALA A 76 -14.62 6.71 2.82
CA ALA A 76 -15.97 6.47 2.33
C ALA A 76 -16.51 7.68 1.54
N ASP A 77 -16.31 8.89 2.08
CA ASP A 77 -16.72 10.14 1.44
C ASP A 77 -15.94 10.39 0.12
N ALA A 78 -14.65 10.03 0.09
CA ALA A 78 -13.84 10.14 -1.11
C ALA A 78 -14.32 9.17 -2.20
N ILE A 79 -14.57 7.90 -1.84
CA ILE A 79 -15.11 6.89 -2.77
C ILE A 79 -16.47 7.35 -3.32
N SER A 80 -17.38 7.81 -2.45
CA SER A 80 -18.69 8.31 -2.89
C SER A 80 -18.58 9.45 -3.88
N ALA A 81 -17.77 10.46 -3.55
CA ALA A 81 -17.60 11.64 -4.41
C ALA A 81 -16.98 11.32 -5.77
N VAL A 82 -16.01 10.38 -5.80
CA VAL A 82 -15.38 9.93 -7.05
C VAL A 82 -16.37 9.11 -7.87
N ALA A 83 -17.11 8.18 -7.22
CA ALA A 83 -18.11 7.35 -7.90
C ALA A 83 -19.21 8.20 -8.54
N GLU A 84 -19.76 9.18 -7.83
CA GLU A 84 -20.77 10.12 -8.34
C GLU A 84 -20.24 10.96 -9.50
N ARG A 85 -19.07 11.61 -9.32
CA ARG A 85 -18.47 12.49 -10.34
C ARG A 85 -18.19 11.78 -11.64
N HIS A 86 -17.77 10.52 -11.57
CA HIS A 86 -17.35 9.76 -12.74
C HIS A 86 -18.37 8.70 -13.17
N GLN A 87 -19.56 8.65 -12.52
CA GLN A 87 -20.65 7.71 -12.81
C GLN A 87 -20.15 6.25 -12.78
N LEU A 88 -19.38 5.89 -11.74
CA LEU A 88 -18.85 4.54 -11.58
C LEU A 88 -19.94 3.60 -11.07
N ILE A 89 -19.93 2.37 -11.61
CA ILE A 89 -20.88 1.32 -11.24
C ILE A 89 -20.18 0.32 -10.30
N PRO A 90 -20.73 0.06 -9.10
CA PRO A 90 -20.20 -0.96 -8.19
C PRO A 90 -20.05 -2.32 -8.89
N GLY A 91 -18.88 -2.97 -8.70
CA GLY A 91 -18.55 -4.26 -9.31
C GLY A 91 -18.01 -4.17 -10.74
N GLU A 92 -18.27 -3.09 -11.47
CA GLU A 92 -17.76 -2.86 -12.84
C GLU A 92 -16.59 -1.88 -12.88
N ALA A 93 -16.52 -0.98 -11.88
CA ALA A 93 -15.50 0.04 -11.82
C ALA A 93 -14.09 -0.52 -11.65
N PRO A 94 -13.04 0.19 -12.14
CA PRO A 94 -11.67 -0.11 -11.77
C PRO A 94 -11.48 0.05 -10.26
N SER A 95 -10.51 -0.65 -9.70
CA SER A 95 -10.28 -0.67 -8.25
C SER A 95 -8.82 -0.42 -7.90
N THR A 96 -8.59 0.00 -6.67
CA THR A 96 -7.26 0.27 -6.13
C THR A 96 -7.22 -0.06 -4.64
N THR A 97 -6.07 -0.52 -4.16
CA THR A 97 -5.80 -0.56 -2.72
C THR A 97 -5.67 0.87 -2.18
N VAL A 98 -5.83 1.04 -0.88
CA VAL A 98 -5.59 2.34 -0.22
C VAL A 98 -4.90 2.12 1.11
N SER A 99 -3.70 2.68 1.27
CA SER A 99 -3.01 2.76 2.56
C SER A 99 -2.76 4.21 2.93
N ILE A 100 -3.24 4.62 4.11
CA ILE A 100 -3.11 5.97 4.64
C ILE A 100 -2.34 5.92 5.95
N VAL A 101 -1.29 6.73 6.04
CA VAL A 101 -0.59 7.03 7.30
C VAL A 101 -0.73 8.53 7.55
N ARG A 102 -1.43 8.90 8.63
CA ARG A 102 -1.61 10.30 9.07
C ARG A 102 -1.05 10.46 10.47
N TRP A 103 -0.39 11.57 10.73
CA TRP A 103 0.21 11.83 12.03
C TRP A 103 -0.06 13.24 12.54
N ASP A 104 -0.06 13.37 13.85
CA ASP A 104 0.04 14.62 14.60
C ASP A 104 1.21 14.54 15.59
N ASP A 105 1.20 15.39 16.63
CA ASP A 105 2.26 15.41 17.64
C ASP A 105 2.22 14.22 18.61
N GLN A 106 1.11 13.51 18.71
CA GLN A 106 0.89 12.45 19.69
C GLN A 106 0.70 11.09 19.06
N ALA A 107 0.06 11.01 17.90
CA ALA A 107 -0.42 9.79 17.30
C ALA A 107 -0.03 9.63 15.83
N VAL A 108 0.00 8.39 15.39
CA VAL A 108 0.09 7.98 14.00
C VAL A 108 -1.10 7.08 13.71
N ASP A 109 -2.07 7.60 12.96
CA ASP A 109 -3.22 6.84 12.45
C ASP A 109 -2.81 6.09 11.19
N VAL A 110 -3.16 4.80 11.13
CA VAL A 110 -2.90 3.93 9.98
C VAL A 110 -4.21 3.30 9.53
N LEU A 111 -4.47 3.35 8.24
CA LEU A 111 -5.58 2.67 7.58
C LEU A 111 -5.05 1.88 6.39
N VAL A 112 -5.49 0.62 6.24
CA VAL A 112 -5.15 -0.27 5.12
C VAL A 112 -6.42 -0.92 4.58
N LEU A 113 -6.69 -0.72 3.31
CA LEU A 113 -7.75 -1.36 2.54
C LEU A 113 -7.12 -2.04 1.32
N GLY A 114 -7.17 -3.37 1.27
CA GLY A 114 -6.41 -4.17 0.31
C GLY A 114 -4.99 -4.51 0.81
N ASP A 115 -4.17 -5.09 -0.03
CA ASP A 115 -2.92 -5.78 0.34
C ASP A 115 -1.63 -4.95 0.25
N SER A 116 -1.76 -3.62 0.32
CA SER A 116 -0.64 -2.67 0.43
C SER A 116 -0.30 -2.41 1.90
N PRO A 117 0.69 -3.09 2.50
CA PRO A 117 0.92 -3.08 3.95
C PRO A 117 1.59 -1.82 4.47
N VAL A 118 1.42 -1.58 5.78
CA VAL A 118 2.13 -0.55 6.54
C VAL A 118 2.97 -1.19 7.63
N ILE A 119 4.26 -0.89 7.64
CA ILE A 119 5.24 -1.46 8.57
C ILE A 119 5.84 -0.36 9.45
N GLY A 120 5.66 -0.47 10.76
CA GLY A 120 6.23 0.43 11.75
C GLY A 120 7.47 -0.16 12.41
N LEU A 121 8.50 0.65 12.61
CA LEU A 121 9.66 0.35 13.45
C LEU A 121 9.57 1.20 14.71
N THR A 122 9.53 0.55 15.86
CA THR A 122 9.58 1.25 17.13
C THR A 122 11.02 1.62 17.51
N ARG A 123 11.18 2.59 18.41
CA ARG A 123 12.48 3.00 18.94
C ARG A 123 13.21 1.90 19.72
N GLU A 124 12.45 0.89 20.19
CA GLU A 124 12.99 -0.32 20.82
C GLU A 124 13.36 -1.41 19.78
N GLY A 125 13.22 -1.09 18.50
CA GLY A 125 13.54 -2.00 17.40
C GLY A 125 12.47 -3.07 17.15
N ARG A 126 11.25 -2.96 17.68
CA ARG A 126 10.14 -3.88 17.37
C ARG A 126 9.49 -3.50 16.04
N ILE A 127 9.07 -4.53 15.29
CA ILE A 127 8.28 -4.36 14.06
C ILE A 127 6.80 -4.44 14.41
N ARG A 128 6.02 -3.46 13.93
CA ARG A 128 4.55 -3.44 13.94
C ARG A 128 4.07 -3.55 12.51
N ARG A 129 2.99 -4.29 12.28
CA ARG A 129 2.44 -4.50 10.93
C ARG A 129 0.95 -4.19 10.92
N VAL A 130 0.50 -3.54 9.84
CA VAL A 130 -0.92 -3.41 9.50
C VAL A 130 -1.06 -3.95 8.08
N GLU A 131 -1.77 -5.05 7.96
CA GLU A 131 -1.92 -5.80 6.72
C GLU A 131 -3.37 -6.26 6.57
N ASP A 132 -3.84 -6.34 5.33
CA ASP A 132 -5.14 -6.92 4.98
C ASP A 132 -4.90 -8.13 4.08
N ASP A 133 -5.00 -9.32 4.65
CA ASP A 133 -4.69 -10.57 3.97
C ASP A 133 -5.90 -11.23 3.28
N ARG A 134 -7.08 -10.57 3.27
CA ARG A 134 -8.31 -11.17 2.75
C ARG A 134 -8.22 -11.54 1.28
N LEU A 135 -7.61 -10.70 0.44
CA LEU A 135 -7.39 -11.02 -0.98
C LEU A 135 -6.52 -12.27 -1.15
N LYS A 136 -5.44 -12.38 -0.35
CA LYS A 136 -4.56 -13.57 -0.38
C LYS A 136 -5.30 -14.85 -0.02
N GLN A 137 -6.26 -14.76 0.90
CA GLN A 137 -7.06 -15.92 1.33
C GLN A 137 -8.05 -16.37 0.25
N VAL A 138 -8.72 -15.42 -0.41
CA VAL A 138 -9.71 -15.71 -1.48
C VAL A 138 -9.05 -16.44 -2.65
N ALA A 139 -7.93 -15.97 -3.14
CA ALA A 139 -7.29 -16.53 -4.33
C ALA A 139 -6.28 -17.66 -4.02
N ARG A 140 -6.16 -18.11 -2.76
CA ARG A 140 -5.12 -19.08 -2.34
C ARG A 140 -5.12 -20.35 -3.18
N GLN A 141 -6.25 -21.04 -3.27
CA GLN A 141 -6.33 -22.32 -3.99
C GLN A 141 -6.00 -22.21 -5.47
N HIS A 142 -6.39 -21.09 -6.08
CA HIS A 142 -6.09 -20.84 -7.48
C HIS A 142 -4.60 -20.57 -7.67
N ARG A 143 -4.01 -19.72 -6.83
CA ARG A 143 -2.58 -19.43 -6.84
C ARG A 143 -1.71 -20.66 -6.56
N GLU A 144 -2.13 -21.54 -5.64
CA GLU A 144 -1.45 -22.82 -5.38
C GLU A 144 -1.44 -23.71 -6.64
N ARG A 145 -2.57 -23.85 -7.33
CA ARG A 145 -2.63 -24.61 -8.60
C ARG A 145 -1.73 -24.03 -9.70
N ILE A 146 -1.62 -22.71 -9.78
CA ILE A 146 -0.72 -22.04 -10.73
C ILE A 146 0.74 -22.29 -10.33
N ALA A 147 1.06 -22.21 -9.05
CA ALA A 147 2.40 -22.47 -8.53
C ALA A 147 2.84 -23.92 -8.80
N GLU A 148 1.97 -24.91 -8.61
CA GLU A 148 2.23 -26.33 -8.90
C GLU A 148 2.55 -26.59 -10.39
N ARG A 149 2.02 -25.76 -11.29
CA ARG A 149 2.29 -25.83 -12.74
C ARG A 149 3.53 -25.04 -13.17
N GLY A 150 4.31 -24.49 -12.23
CA GLY A 150 5.53 -23.74 -12.53
C GLY A 150 5.32 -22.24 -12.76
N GLY A 151 4.24 -21.68 -12.25
CA GLY A 151 3.90 -20.27 -12.37
C GLY A 151 2.98 -19.95 -13.56
N PHE A 152 2.70 -18.67 -13.77
CA PHE A 152 1.75 -18.22 -14.82
C PHE A 152 2.28 -18.40 -16.26
N GLY A 153 3.55 -18.79 -16.45
CA GLY A 153 4.14 -18.76 -17.78
C GLY A 153 3.82 -17.43 -18.45
N PHE A 154 4.65 -16.41 -18.28
CA PHE A 154 4.39 -15.05 -18.77
C PHE A 154 3.96 -15.07 -20.25
N GLY A 155 2.68 -14.97 -20.53
CA GLY A 155 2.09 -15.13 -21.85
C GLY A 155 0.80 -15.97 -21.85
N ASP A 156 0.50 -16.72 -20.79
CA ASP A 156 -0.80 -17.38 -20.63
C ASP A 156 -1.85 -16.42 -20.07
N GLY A 157 -2.33 -15.53 -20.93
CA GLY A 157 -3.38 -14.58 -20.58
C GLY A 157 -4.70 -15.22 -20.12
N ASN A 158 -4.92 -16.51 -20.34
CA ASN A 158 -6.14 -17.19 -19.90
C ASN A 158 -6.09 -17.49 -18.40
N GLN A 159 -4.96 -17.96 -17.87
CA GLN A 159 -4.82 -18.24 -16.45
C GLN A 159 -4.93 -16.95 -15.63
N TRP A 160 -4.33 -15.88 -16.12
CA TRP A 160 -4.45 -14.57 -15.47
C TRP A 160 -5.87 -14.03 -15.49
N ARG A 161 -6.60 -14.12 -16.62
CA ARG A 161 -8.02 -13.74 -16.68
C ARG A 161 -8.87 -14.54 -15.68
N GLN A 162 -8.68 -15.85 -15.61
CA GLN A 162 -9.40 -16.68 -14.66
C GLN A 162 -9.16 -16.25 -13.20
N LEU A 163 -7.91 -15.93 -12.84
CA LEU A 163 -7.61 -15.42 -11.50
C LEU A 163 -8.32 -14.09 -11.24
N VAL A 164 -8.25 -13.14 -12.18
CA VAL A 164 -8.91 -11.82 -12.04
C VAL A 164 -10.42 -11.98 -11.94
N ASP A 165 -11.03 -12.88 -12.71
CA ASP A 165 -12.48 -13.14 -12.67
C ASP A 165 -12.90 -13.77 -11.33
N GLU A 166 -12.12 -14.72 -10.78
CA GLU A 166 -12.33 -15.29 -9.45
C GLU A 166 -12.20 -14.24 -8.36
N GLU A 167 -11.16 -13.41 -8.39
CA GLU A 167 -10.98 -12.32 -7.43
C GLU A 167 -12.14 -11.32 -7.52
N ARG A 168 -12.54 -10.93 -8.75
CA ARG A 168 -13.67 -10.01 -8.97
C ARG A 168 -14.99 -10.54 -8.42
N ALA A 169 -15.24 -11.84 -8.50
CA ALA A 169 -16.45 -12.48 -7.98
C ALA A 169 -16.56 -12.38 -6.45
N HIS A 170 -15.45 -12.15 -5.73
CA HIS A 170 -15.40 -12.04 -4.28
C HIS A 170 -15.15 -10.61 -3.78
N ARG A 171 -15.12 -9.64 -4.68
CA ARG A 171 -14.81 -8.25 -4.36
C ARG A 171 -15.95 -7.55 -3.63
N ASN A 172 -15.60 -6.80 -2.58
CA ASN A 172 -16.49 -5.93 -1.79
C ASN A 172 -17.74 -6.63 -1.23
N GLN A 173 -17.59 -7.87 -0.78
CA GLN A 173 -18.65 -8.64 -0.16
C GLN A 173 -18.18 -9.43 1.06
N SER A 174 -19.13 -9.82 1.91
CA SER A 174 -18.86 -10.63 3.10
C SER A 174 -18.30 -12.00 2.70
N GLY A 175 -17.24 -12.44 3.38
CA GLY A 175 -16.53 -13.69 3.03
C GLY A 175 -15.52 -13.56 1.87
N GLY A 176 -15.48 -12.40 1.22
CA GLY A 176 -14.50 -12.06 0.20
C GLY A 176 -13.43 -11.08 0.71
N TYR A 177 -12.99 -10.21 -0.16
CA TYR A 177 -12.04 -9.13 0.17
C TYR A 177 -12.62 -7.75 -0.14
N TRP A 178 -12.00 -6.71 0.41
CA TRP A 178 -12.45 -5.33 0.26
C TRP A 178 -11.35 -4.47 -0.39
N ILE A 179 -11.77 -3.63 -1.34
CA ILE A 179 -10.89 -2.75 -2.12
C ILE A 179 -11.67 -1.49 -2.52
N ALA A 180 -10.98 -0.37 -2.71
CA ALA A 180 -11.62 0.86 -3.13
C ALA A 180 -12.02 0.81 -4.62
N GLU A 181 -13.29 1.09 -4.88
CA GLU A 181 -13.88 1.26 -6.22
C GLU A 181 -15.06 2.25 -6.16
N ALA A 182 -16.29 1.84 -6.51
CA ALA A 182 -17.51 2.64 -6.44
C ALA A 182 -18.38 2.31 -5.19
N THR A 183 -17.89 1.50 -4.26
CA THR A 183 -18.61 1.02 -3.08
C THR A 183 -18.07 1.68 -1.79
N PRO A 184 -18.70 2.77 -1.26
CA PRO A 184 -18.20 3.48 -0.07
C PRO A 184 -18.13 2.60 1.18
N ALA A 185 -18.99 1.57 1.29
CA ALA A 185 -19.00 0.61 2.38
C ALA A 185 -17.67 -0.14 2.54
N ALA A 186 -16.85 -0.26 1.48
CA ALA A 186 -15.53 -0.87 1.54
C ALA A 186 -14.60 -0.14 2.51
N ALA A 187 -14.69 1.18 2.61
CA ALA A 187 -13.87 1.97 3.53
C ALA A 187 -14.06 1.58 5.00
N HIS A 188 -15.28 1.21 5.40
CA HIS A 188 -15.56 0.77 6.77
C HIS A 188 -14.99 -0.61 7.09
N GLN A 189 -14.61 -1.37 6.08
CA GLN A 189 -13.96 -2.68 6.21
C GLN A 189 -12.43 -2.58 6.25
N ALA A 190 -11.87 -1.39 6.07
CA ALA A 190 -10.42 -1.18 6.15
C ALA A 190 -9.88 -1.57 7.54
N VAL A 191 -8.70 -2.18 7.56
CA VAL A 191 -7.94 -2.42 8.79
C VAL A 191 -7.42 -1.08 9.28
N ARG A 192 -7.69 -0.74 10.55
CA ARG A 192 -7.23 0.52 11.13
C ARG A 192 -6.57 0.28 12.47
N THR A 193 -5.51 1.02 12.73
CA THR A 193 -4.85 1.11 14.04
C THR A 193 -4.34 2.52 14.31
N GLN A 194 -4.04 2.79 15.57
CA GLN A 194 -3.38 4.01 15.99
C GLN A 194 -2.17 3.64 16.84
N TRP A 195 -1.04 4.27 16.56
CA TRP A 195 0.21 4.12 17.32
C TRP A 195 0.56 5.44 17.99
N ARG A 196 1.22 5.35 19.12
CA ARG A 196 1.83 6.52 19.74
C ARG A 196 3.04 6.96 18.91
N ARG A 197 3.10 8.24 18.55
CA ARG A 197 4.18 8.79 17.72
C ARG A 197 5.54 8.72 18.43
N ASP A 198 5.59 8.96 19.74
CA ASP A 198 6.81 8.94 20.54
C ASP A 198 7.48 7.56 20.61
N GLU A 199 6.72 6.47 20.40
CA GLU A 199 7.25 5.10 20.32
C GLU A 199 7.84 4.77 18.96
N LEU A 200 7.51 5.51 17.90
CA LEU A 200 7.92 5.20 16.55
C LEU A 200 9.23 5.89 16.17
N GLU A 201 10.08 5.13 15.48
CA GLU A 201 11.27 5.64 14.80
C GLU A 201 10.98 5.91 13.33
N ALA A 202 10.32 4.97 12.66
CA ALA A 202 9.94 5.09 11.26
C ALA A 202 8.68 4.27 10.92
N VAL A 203 8.01 4.66 9.84
CA VAL A 203 6.94 3.89 9.19
C VAL A 203 7.25 3.80 7.71
N VAL A 204 7.07 2.62 7.13
CA VAL A 204 7.11 2.41 5.67
C VAL A 204 5.73 1.95 5.24
N VAL A 205 5.18 2.61 4.24
CA VAL A 205 3.96 2.23 3.54
C VAL A 205 4.33 1.88 2.11
N MET A 206 3.80 0.76 1.57
CA MET A 206 4.26 0.24 0.28
C MET A 206 3.16 -0.55 -0.43
N THR A 207 3.28 -0.65 -1.76
CA THR A 207 2.45 -1.53 -2.59
C THR A 207 2.91 -2.99 -2.47
N ASP A 208 2.08 -3.92 -2.94
CA ASP A 208 2.35 -5.35 -2.86
C ASP A 208 3.59 -5.74 -3.67
N GLY A 209 3.87 -5.06 -4.80
CA GLY A 209 5.07 -5.24 -5.59
C GLY A 209 6.39 -5.01 -4.84
N VAL A 210 6.36 -4.19 -3.75
CA VAL A 210 7.51 -4.06 -2.83
C VAL A 210 7.44 -5.08 -1.71
N SER A 211 6.27 -5.28 -1.09
CA SER A 211 6.12 -6.18 0.06
C SER A 211 6.37 -7.64 -0.30
N ALA A 212 6.17 -8.03 -1.56
CA ALA A 212 6.50 -9.35 -2.11
C ALA A 212 7.96 -9.75 -1.85
N GLY A 213 8.89 -8.79 -1.79
CA GLY A 213 10.27 -9.04 -1.43
C GLY A 213 10.40 -9.81 -0.13
N VAL A 214 9.75 -9.36 0.94
CA VAL A 214 9.78 -10.05 2.24
C VAL A 214 8.82 -11.23 2.27
N GLN A 215 7.60 -11.05 1.76
CA GLN A 215 6.51 -12.01 1.94
C GLN A 215 6.64 -13.26 1.06
N HIS A 216 7.18 -13.11 -0.16
CA HIS A 216 7.24 -14.19 -1.14
C HIS A 216 8.68 -14.58 -1.50
N TYR A 217 9.57 -13.59 -1.68
CA TYR A 217 10.92 -13.86 -2.17
C TYR A 217 11.93 -14.08 -1.04
N HIS A 218 11.60 -13.62 0.21
CA HIS A 218 12.52 -13.57 1.35
C HIS A 218 13.82 -12.79 1.03
N GLN A 219 13.68 -11.78 0.19
CA GLN A 219 14.72 -10.83 -0.24
C GLN A 219 14.15 -9.39 -0.21
N PRO A 220 14.41 -8.65 0.85
CA PRO A 220 15.22 -8.97 2.04
C PRO A 220 14.56 -10.05 2.95
N PRO A 221 15.35 -10.69 3.86
CA PRO A 221 14.91 -11.89 4.57
C PRO A 221 13.76 -11.64 5.57
N ASP A 222 13.62 -10.43 6.05
CA ASP A 222 12.59 -10.04 7.01
C ASP A 222 12.28 -8.54 6.97
N TRP A 223 11.23 -8.13 7.68
CA TRP A 223 10.82 -6.73 7.75
C TRP A 223 11.85 -5.81 8.40
N ARG A 224 12.72 -6.32 9.30
CA ARG A 224 13.77 -5.51 9.91
C ARG A 224 14.85 -5.15 8.88
N ALA A 225 15.24 -6.10 8.06
CA ALA A 225 16.17 -5.88 6.96
C ALA A 225 15.56 -4.95 5.90
N ALA A 226 14.27 -5.12 5.56
CA ALA A 226 13.55 -4.23 4.66
C ALA A 226 13.51 -2.78 5.18
N MET A 227 13.15 -2.58 6.45
CA MET A 227 13.16 -1.26 7.09
C MET A 227 14.54 -0.60 7.08
N LYS A 228 15.62 -1.38 7.32
CA LYS A 228 16.98 -0.87 7.27
C LYS A 228 17.34 -0.36 5.87
N LEU A 229 17.03 -1.12 4.82
CA LEU A 229 17.26 -0.70 3.43
C LEU A 229 16.46 0.55 3.08
N ALA A 230 15.16 0.54 3.33
CA ALA A 230 14.26 1.64 3.00
C ALA A 230 14.67 2.96 3.71
N ARG A 231 15.15 2.88 4.94
CA ARG A 231 15.62 4.04 5.71
C ARG A 231 16.98 4.54 5.27
N THR A 232 17.85 3.70 4.74
CA THR A 232 19.11 4.14 4.15
C THR A 232 18.83 4.87 2.84
N ASP A 233 18.15 4.22 1.93
CA ASP A 233 17.64 4.78 0.67
C ASP A 233 16.40 3.97 0.24
N PRO A 234 15.22 4.60 0.09
CA PRO A 234 14.01 3.92 -0.35
C PRO A 234 14.19 3.13 -1.65
N ARG A 235 15.03 3.63 -2.58
CA ARG A 235 15.37 2.93 -3.84
C ARG A 235 16.05 1.59 -3.60
N SER A 236 16.91 1.50 -2.59
CA SER A 236 17.62 0.25 -2.29
C SER A 236 16.67 -0.91 -2.01
N LEU A 237 15.53 -0.67 -1.35
CA LEU A 237 14.54 -1.72 -1.13
C LEU A 237 13.83 -2.10 -2.45
N VAL A 238 13.41 -1.11 -3.24
CA VAL A 238 12.78 -1.32 -4.55
C VAL A 238 13.70 -2.11 -5.49
N ASP A 239 14.98 -1.73 -5.55
CA ASP A 239 15.96 -2.37 -6.43
C ASP A 239 16.25 -3.81 -6.01
N VAL A 240 16.39 -4.10 -4.72
CA VAL A 240 16.58 -5.48 -4.22
C VAL A 240 15.41 -6.38 -4.65
N VAL A 241 14.17 -5.90 -4.56
CA VAL A 241 13.00 -6.68 -4.99
C VAL A 241 13.00 -6.87 -6.49
N HIS A 242 13.25 -5.81 -7.26
CA HIS A 242 13.31 -5.88 -8.71
C HIS A 242 14.42 -6.81 -9.23
N ASP A 243 15.61 -6.75 -8.65
CA ASP A 243 16.74 -7.59 -9.04
C ASP A 243 16.49 -9.07 -8.68
N THR A 244 15.75 -9.32 -7.59
CA THR A 244 15.29 -10.66 -7.22
C THR A 244 14.38 -11.23 -8.30
N GLU A 245 13.41 -10.45 -8.77
CA GLU A 245 12.51 -10.83 -9.88
C GLU A 245 13.28 -11.03 -11.19
N ALA A 246 14.25 -10.15 -11.49
CA ALA A 246 15.10 -10.27 -12.67
C ALA A 246 15.96 -11.55 -12.64
N GLY A 247 16.35 -12.01 -11.46
CA GLY A 247 17.08 -13.28 -11.24
C GLY A 247 16.21 -14.54 -11.45
N ASP A 248 14.89 -14.38 -11.59
CA ASP A 248 13.93 -15.45 -11.87
C ASP A 248 13.00 -15.04 -13.03
N PRO A 249 13.54 -14.87 -14.25
CA PRO A 249 12.81 -14.28 -15.36
C PRO A 249 11.58 -15.09 -15.83
N ASP A 250 11.55 -16.39 -15.53
CA ASP A 250 10.44 -17.27 -15.87
C ASP A 250 9.45 -17.50 -14.71
N GLY A 251 9.68 -16.90 -13.53
CA GLY A 251 8.82 -17.08 -12.35
C GLY A 251 8.77 -18.51 -11.81
N ARG A 252 9.85 -19.30 -12.03
CA ARG A 252 9.90 -20.72 -11.62
C ARG A 252 10.21 -20.89 -10.15
N ARG A 253 11.07 -20.04 -9.60
CA ARG A 253 11.43 -20.06 -8.18
C ARG A 253 10.38 -19.37 -7.34
N TRP A 254 9.86 -18.27 -7.84
CA TRP A 254 8.82 -17.46 -7.19
C TRP A 254 7.68 -17.21 -8.17
N PRO A 255 6.69 -18.12 -8.19
CA PRO A 255 5.52 -18.01 -9.06
C PRO A 255 4.77 -16.70 -8.83
N ARG A 256 4.57 -15.91 -9.89
CA ARG A 256 3.91 -14.61 -9.88
C ARG A 256 3.19 -14.33 -11.19
N SER A 257 2.26 -13.39 -11.18
CA SER A 257 1.41 -13.07 -12.34
C SER A 257 2.10 -12.19 -13.39
N LYS A 258 3.10 -11.42 -12.97
CA LYS A 258 3.87 -10.53 -13.84
C LYS A 258 5.37 -10.79 -13.67
N ARG A 259 6.15 -10.52 -14.72
CA ARG A 259 7.61 -10.63 -14.64
C ARG A 259 8.18 -9.63 -13.62
N HIS A 260 7.73 -8.40 -13.70
CA HIS A 260 7.97 -7.34 -12.73
C HIS A 260 6.65 -6.62 -12.46
N ASP A 261 6.31 -6.44 -11.20
CA ASP A 261 5.19 -5.60 -10.80
C ASP A 261 5.63 -4.16 -10.65
N ASP A 262 4.66 -3.24 -10.66
CA ASP A 262 4.88 -1.86 -10.23
C ASP A 262 5.32 -1.86 -8.76
N LYS A 263 6.16 -0.91 -8.39
CA LYS A 263 6.71 -0.80 -7.03
C LYS A 263 6.66 0.63 -6.57
N ALA A 264 5.97 0.89 -5.47
CA ALA A 264 5.95 2.20 -4.84
C ALA A 264 6.03 2.09 -3.32
N LEU A 265 6.78 2.98 -2.69
CA LEU A 265 6.84 3.07 -1.24
C LEU A 265 7.10 4.50 -0.77
N ALA A 266 6.71 4.77 0.48
CA ALA A 266 7.13 5.96 1.21
C ALA A 266 7.68 5.57 2.60
N VAL A 267 8.77 6.22 2.98
CA VAL A 267 9.40 6.12 4.30
C VAL A 267 9.12 7.40 5.06
N ILE A 268 8.56 7.27 6.26
CA ILE A 268 8.23 8.36 7.17
C ILE A 268 9.12 8.20 8.40
N GLU A 269 10.01 9.15 8.66
CA GLU A 269 10.92 9.13 9.82
C GLU A 269 10.52 10.18 10.85
N PHE A 270 10.38 9.73 12.10
CA PHE A 270 9.98 10.57 13.23
C PHE A 270 11.21 10.92 14.09
N SER A 271 11.64 12.17 14.05
CA SER A 271 12.70 12.67 14.92
C SER A 271 12.28 12.59 16.40
N ARG A 272 13.26 12.46 17.30
CA ARG A 272 13.00 12.58 18.74
C ARG A 272 12.69 14.05 19.08
N ASN A 273 11.67 14.29 19.90
CA ASN A 273 11.57 15.55 20.60
C ASN A 273 12.74 15.60 21.59
N HIS A 274 13.76 16.36 21.28
CA HIS A 274 14.75 16.74 22.29
C HIS A 274 14.05 17.78 23.20
N GLY A 275 13.36 17.27 24.23
CA GLY A 275 12.93 18.14 25.34
C GLY A 275 14.15 18.92 25.78
N ARG A 276 14.03 20.26 25.89
CA ARG A 276 15.08 21.07 26.53
C ARG A 276 15.35 20.44 27.90
N PRO A 277 16.63 20.29 28.31
CA PRO A 277 16.92 19.89 29.66
C PRO A 277 16.19 20.90 30.59
N HIS A 278 15.48 20.39 31.59
CA HIS A 278 15.02 21.22 32.69
C HIS A 278 16.26 21.94 33.22
N GLU A 279 16.39 23.24 32.99
CA GLU A 279 17.25 24.08 33.80
C GLU A 279 16.72 23.95 35.22
N VAL A 280 17.44 23.20 36.03
CA VAL A 280 17.28 23.22 37.49
C VAL A 280 17.81 24.58 37.90
N ALA A 281 16.91 25.51 38.19
CA ALA A 281 17.27 26.74 38.85
C ALA A 281 17.75 26.40 40.28
N GLU A 282 19.01 26.68 40.53
CA GLU A 282 19.57 26.77 41.91
C GLU A 282 18.99 27.96 42.67
#